data_6bff17d72813965e0bb5c657031f1914
#
_entry.id   6bff17d72813965e0bb5c657031f1914
#
_cell.length_a   1.000
_cell.length_b   1.000
_cell.length_c   1.000
_cell.angle_alpha   90.00
_cell.angle_beta   90.00
_cell.angle_gamma   90.00
#
_symmetry.space_group_name_H-M   'P 1'
#
loop_
_entity.id
_entity.type
_entity.pdbx_description
1 polymer ?
#
loop_
_entity_poly.entity_id
_entity_poly.type
_entity_poly.pdbx_seq_one_letter_code
_entity_poly.pdbx_strand_id
1 'polypeptide(L)'
;MRRREFITLAARHHLPAVYTNRAFVTAGGLMSYGVDFSDLCRQAAFYVDRILRGDNPADLPVQAATKFETIVNLKTAKALGFTVPPGLLVAADEVIE
;
A
#
# COMPACT_ATOMS: atom_id res chain seq x y z
N MET A 1 16.77 4.34 9.08
CA MET A 1 16.18 5.54 8.42
C MET A 1 14.68 5.58 8.66
N ARG A 2 14.17 6.72 9.06
CA ARG A 2 12.74 6.89 9.29
C ARG A 2 12.00 7.11 7.96
N ARG A 3 10.71 6.76 7.94
CA ARG A 3 9.85 6.93 6.78
C ARG A 3 9.92 8.36 6.20
N ARG A 4 9.78 9.37 7.07
CA ARG A 4 9.78 10.77 6.65
C ARG A 4 11.10 11.20 6.06
N GLU A 5 12.21 10.69 6.60
CA GLU A 5 13.55 10.99 6.06
C GLU A 5 13.71 10.42 4.66
N PHE A 6 13.26 9.20 4.44
CA PHE A 6 13.32 8.58 3.12
C PHE A 6 12.50 9.37 2.09
N ILE A 7 11.26 9.72 2.45
CA ILE A 7 10.38 10.50 1.58
C ILE A 7 10.99 11.86 1.26
N THR A 8 11.55 12.53 2.26
CA THR A 8 12.20 13.83 2.10
C THR A 8 13.41 13.74 1.16
N LEU A 9 14.21 12.70 1.30
CA LEU A 9 15.38 12.50 0.43
C LEU A 9 14.96 12.22 -1.01
N ALA A 10 13.92 11.40 -1.21
CA ALA A 10 13.39 11.14 -2.54
C ALA A 10 12.88 12.42 -3.19
N ALA A 11 12.16 13.26 -2.44
CA ALA A 11 11.65 14.54 -2.93
C ALA A 11 12.79 15.51 -3.25
N ARG A 12 13.79 15.58 -2.38
CA ARG A 12 14.96 16.46 -2.59
C ARG A 12 15.68 16.15 -3.89
N HIS A 13 15.80 14.88 -4.25
CA HIS A 13 16.51 14.44 -5.44
C HIS A 13 15.57 14.20 -6.63
N HIS A 14 14.30 14.57 -6.53
CA HIS A 14 13.28 14.38 -7.59
C HIS A 14 13.23 12.93 -8.09
N LEU A 15 13.30 11.97 -7.14
CA LEU A 15 13.25 10.56 -7.47
C LEU A 15 11.82 10.03 -7.42
N PRO A 16 11.35 9.38 -8.49
CA PRO A 16 10.08 8.67 -8.43
C PRO A 16 10.27 7.41 -7.58
N ALA A 17 9.51 7.31 -6.50
CA ALA A 17 9.61 6.18 -5.59
C ALA A 17 8.25 5.51 -5.42
N VAL A 18 8.25 4.18 -5.44
CA VAL A 18 7.07 3.35 -5.19
C VAL A 18 7.27 2.63 -3.88
N TYR A 19 6.28 2.70 -3.02
CA TYR A 19 6.34 2.13 -1.68
C TYR A 19 5.37 0.96 -1.57
N THR A 20 5.53 0.14 -0.55
CA THR A 20 4.69 -1.04 -0.34
C THR A 20 3.52 -0.78 0.62
N ASN A 21 3.50 0.37 1.28
CA ASN A 21 2.51 0.67 2.33
C ASN A 21 1.90 2.05 2.08
N ARG A 22 0.58 2.14 2.17
CA ARG A 22 -0.15 3.40 1.98
C ARG A 22 0.31 4.51 2.94
N ALA A 23 0.83 4.15 4.10
CA ALA A 23 1.30 5.14 5.07
C ALA A 23 2.43 6.02 4.51
N PHE A 24 3.24 5.51 3.59
CA PHE A 24 4.25 6.33 2.90
C PHE A 24 3.61 7.38 2.01
N VAL A 25 2.52 7.01 1.32
CA VAL A 25 1.83 7.94 0.41
C VAL A 25 1.09 9.02 1.20
N THR A 26 0.43 8.66 2.29
CA THR A 26 -0.25 9.63 3.15
C THR A 26 0.75 10.59 3.81
N ALA A 27 1.99 10.17 3.99
CA ALA A 27 3.07 11.02 4.52
C ALA A 27 3.77 11.85 3.44
N GLY A 28 3.34 11.77 2.19
CA GLY A 28 3.89 12.57 1.10
C GLY A 28 4.64 11.80 0.01
N GLY A 29 4.68 10.47 0.09
CA GLY A 29 5.27 9.64 -0.96
C GLY A 29 4.46 9.69 -2.25
N LEU A 30 5.10 9.38 -3.36
CA LEU A 30 4.48 9.49 -4.68
C LEU A 30 3.38 8.44 -4.91
N MET A 31 3.68 7.19 -4.63
CA MET A 31 2.83 6.07 -5.00
C MET A 31 3.11 4.87 -4.11
N SER A 32 2.09 4.06 -3.86
CA SER A 32 2.25 2.76 -3.22
C SER A 32 1.56 1.68 -4.03
N TYR A 33 2.15 0.50 -4.03
CA TYR A 33 1.55 -0.72 -4.53
C TYR A 33 1.86 -1.83 -3.55
N GLY A 34 0.83 -2.38 -2.93
CA GLY A 34 1.04 -3.39 -1.92
C GLY A 34 -0.25 -4.05 -1.47
N VAL A 35 -0.12 -4.92 -0.48
CA VAL A 35 -1.25 -5.66 0.07
C VAL A 35 -2.24 -4.71 0.74
N ASP A 36 -3.53 -4.95 0.50
CA ASP A 36 -4.59 -4.29 1.27
C ASP A 36 -4.53 -4.80 2.71
N PHE A 37 -4.02 -3.98 3.60
CA PHE A 37 -3.79 -4.36 4.99
C PHE A 37 -5.09 -4.67 5.73
N SER A 38 -6.16 -3.94 5.43
CA SER A 38 -7.48 -4.19 6.04
C SER A 38 -8.02 -5.57 5.66
N ASP A 39 -7.85 -5.97 4.41
CA ASP A 39 -8.24 -7.28 3.94
C ASP A 39 -7.40 -8.38 4.59
N LEU A 40 -6.10 -8.14 4.72
CA LEU A 40 -5.19 -9.07 5.39
C LEU A 40 -5.59 -9.28 6.85
N CYS A 41 -5.93 -8.22 7.56
CA CYS A 41 -6.41 -8.31 8.94
C CYS A 41 -7.73 -9.08 9.03
N ARG A 42 -8.63 -8.90 8.06
CA ARG A 42 -9.89 -9.64 8.02
C ARG A 42 -9.64 -11.14 7.83
N GLN A 43 -8.71 -11.51 6.96
CA GLN A 43 -8.32 -12.91 6.78
C GLN A 43 -7.70 -13.49 8.05
N ALA A 44 -6.84 -12.73 8.72
CA ALA A 44 -6.25 -13.16 9.99
C ALA A 44 -7.32 -13.38 11.05
N ALA A 45 -8.31 -12.51 11.13
CA ALA A 45 -9.43 -12.66 12.07
C ALA A 45 -10.25 -13.93 11.79
N PHE A 46 -10.42 -14.29 10.53
CA PHE A 46 -11.08 -15.54 10.15
C PHE A 46 -10.33 -16.75 10.70
N TYR A 47 -9.00 -16.78 10.55
CA TYR A 47 -8.20 -17.88 11.10
C TYR A 47 -8.25 -17.93 12.62
N VAL A 48 -8.18 -16.79 13.28
CA VAL A 48 -8.28 -16.72 14.75
C VAL A 48 -9.64 -17.30 15.21
N ASP A 49 -10.73 -16.91 14.55
CA ASP A 49 -12.05 -17.40 14.85
C ASP A 49 -12.13 -18.93 14.74
N ARG A 50 -11.59 -19.48 13.65
CA ARG A 50 -11.59 -20.94 13.44
C ARG A 50 -10.79 -21.68 14.49
N ILE A 51 -9.64 -21.16 14.88
CA ILE A 51 -8.80 -21.75 15.91
C ILE A 51 -9.49 -21.73 17.26
N LEU A 52 -10.13 -20.60 17.61
CA LEU A 52 -10.86 -20.46 18.86
C LEU A 52 -12.09 -21.38 18.93
N ARG A 53 -12.64 -21.76 17.78
CA ARG A 53 -13.75 -22.72 17.70
C ARG A 53 -13.31 -24.17 17.75
N GLY A 54 -12.02 -24.43 17.86
CA GLY A 54 -11.49 -25.77 18.00
C GLY A 54 -10.79 -26.37 16.77
N ASP A 55 -10.72 -25.64 15.67
CA ASP A 55 -10.00 -26.11 14.48
C ASP A 55 -8.51 -26.20 14.76
N ASN A 56 -7.88 -27.25 14.23
CA ASN A 56 -6.43 -27.41 14.33
C ASN A 56 -5.75 -26.48 13.33
N PRO A 57 -4.81 -25.63 13.76
CA PRO A 57 -4.08 -24.73 12.83
C PRO A 57 -3.42 -25.47 11.67
N ALA A 58 -2.97 -26.71 11.88
CA ALA A 58 -2.34 -27.52 10.83
C ALA A 58 -3.30 -27.89 9.70
N ASP A 59 -4.61 -27.90 9.97
CA ASP A 59 -5.64 -28.25 8.99
C ASP A 59 -6.16 -27.05 8.22
N LEU A 60 -5.77 -25.84 8.60
CA LEU A 60 -6.20 -24.62 7.92
C LEU A 60 -5.34 -24.35 6.70
N PRO A 61 -5.94 -23.97 5.57
CA PRO A 61 -5.18 -23.73 4.34
C PRO A 61 -4.29 -22.51 4.49
N VAL A 62 -3.08 -22.57 3.92
CA VAL A 62 -2.23 -21.41 3.78
C VAL A 62 -2.75 -20.58 2.62
N GLN A 63 -3.04 -19.31 2.88
CA GLN A 63 -3.53 -18.39 1.86
C GLN A 63 -2.54 -17.26 1.66
N ALA A 64 -2.20 -17.01 0.40
CA ALA A 64 -1.45 -15.82 0.01
C ALA A 64 -2.40 -14.61 -0.01
N ALA A 65 -1.85 -13.42 0.21
CA ALA A 65 -2.60 -12.20 0.01
C ALA A 65 -3.02 -12.10 -1.45
N THR A 66 -4.30 -11.84 -1.71
CA THR A 66 -4.84 -11.76 -3.06
C THR A 66 -5.34 -10.37 -3.42
N LYS A 67 -5.53 -9.51 -2.42
CA LYS A 67 -6.03 -8.16 -2.63
C LYS A 67 -4.90 -7.16 -2.46
N PHE A 68 -4.62 -6.44 -3.55
CA PHE A 68 -3.60 -5.41 -3.58
C PHE A 68 -4.25 -4.06 -3.85
N GLU A 69 -3.61 -3.00 -3.38
CA GLU A 69 -4.09 -1.65 -3.65
C GLU A 69 -3.00 -0.78 -4.22
N THR A 70 -3.39 0.10 -5.14
CA THR A 70 -2.54 1.11 -5.76
C THR A 70 -3.05 2.47 -5.34
N ILE A 71 -2.17 3.27 -4.72
CA ILE A 71 -2.50 4.62 -4.29
C ILE A 71 -1.51 5.58 -4.93
N VAL A 72 -2.01 6.64 -5.54
CA VAL A 72 -1.20 7.65 -6.20
C VAL A 72 -1.44 9.00 -5.55
N ASN A 73 -0.38 9.73 -5.26
CA ASN A 73 -0.47 11.08 -4.73
C ASN A 73 -0.16 12.08 -5.85
N LEU A 74 -1.20 12.65 -6.45
CA LEU A 74 -1.05 13.63 -7.53
C LEU A 74 -0.41 14.93 -7.06
N LYS A 75 -0.64 15.30 -5.81
CA LYS A 75 -0.02 16.51 -5.25
C LYS A 75 1.50 16.36 -5.23
N THR A 76 1.99 15.21 -4.81
CA THR A 76 3.41 14.91 -4.81
C THR A 76 3.96 14.81 -6.23
N ALA A 77 3.22 14.18 -7.15
CA ALA A 77 3.63 14.10 -8.55
C ALA A 77 3.82 15.49 -9.16
N LYS A 78 2.89 16.40 -8.92
CA LYS A 78 3.00 17.79 -9.40
C LYS A 78 4.19 18.50 -8.78
N ALA A 79 4.42 18.31 -7.48
CA ALA A 79 5.54 18.94 -6.78
C ALA A 79 6.90 18.44 -7.31
N LEU A 80 6.97 17.19 -7.75
CA LEU A 80 8.18 16.59 -8.32
C LEU A 80 8.32 16.83 -9.82
N GLY A 81 7.29 17.40 -10.46
CA GLY A 81 7.32 17.65 -11.90
C GLY A 81 7.00 16.44 -12.75
N PHE A 82 6.39 15.41 -12.20
CA PHE A 82 6.02 14.21 -12.93
C PHE A 82 4.58 14.27 -13.42
N THR A 83 4.36 13.72 -14.63
CA THR A 83 3.03 13.54 -15.19
C THR A 83 2.62 12.07 -15.02
N VAL A 84 1.53 11.84 -14.30
CA VAL A 84 1.01 10.48 -14.09
C VAL A 84 0.19 10.08 -15.32
N PRO A 85 0.51 8.93 -15.95
CA PRO A 85 -0.27 8.47 -17.11
C PRO A 85 -1.74 8.25 -16.77
N PRO A 86 -2.68 8.61 -17.67
CA PRO A 86 -4.11 8.42 -17.41
C PRO A 86 -4.51 6.98 -17.10
N GLY A 87 -3.87 6.00 -17.73
CA GLY A 87 -4.13 4.59 -17.47
C GLY A 87 -3.82 4.19 -16.03
N LEU A 88 -2.77 4.75 -15.45
CA LEU A 88 -2.40 4.50 -14.07
C LEU A 88 -3.43 5.12 -13.10
N LEU A 89 -3.92 6.32 -13.42
CA LEU A 89 -4.94 6.99 -12.60
C LEU A 89 -6.25 6.21 -12.61
N VAL A 90 -6.64 5.66 -13.75
CA VAL A 90 -7.86 4.83 -13.86
C VAL A 90 -7.71 3.53 -13.08
N ALA A 91 -6.52 2.93 -13.10
CA ALA A 91 -6.26 1.67 -12.40
C ALA A 91 -6.03 1.85 -10.89
N ALA A 92 -5.78 3.07 -10.43
CA ALA A 92 -5.52 3.32 -9.01
C ALA A 92 -6.79 3.14 -8.18
N ASP A 93 -6.64 2.52 -7.00
CA ASP A 93 -7.73 2.35 -6.06
C ASP A 93 -8.05 3.66 -5.34
N GLU A 94 -7.04 4.51 -5.15
CA GLU A 94 -7.21 5.81 -4.52
C GLU A 94 -6.22 6.79 -5.14
N VAL A 95 -6.69 8.00 -5.37
CA VAL A 95 -5.88 9.11 -5.87
C VAL A 95 -5.97 10.27 -4.88
N ILE A 96 -4.83 10.68 -4.33
CA ILE A 96 -4.75 11.83 -3.42
C ILE A 96 -4.44 13.06 -4.27
N GLU A 97 -5.32 14.05 -4.19
CA GLU A 97 -5.19 15.31 -4.97
C GLU A 97 -4.62 16.46 -4.18
#